data_dbe80e5f414d86ef8f6b8241bffb086e
#
_entry.id   dbe80e5f414d86ef8f6b8241bffb086e
#
_cell.length_a   1.000
_cell.length_b   1.000
_cell.length_c   1.000
_cell.angle_alpha   90.00
_cell.angle_beta   90.00
_cell.angle_gamma   90.00
#
_symmetry.space_group_name_H-M   'P 1'
#
loop_
_entity.id
_entity.type
_entity.pdbx_description
1 polymer ?
#
loop_
_entity_poly.entity_id
_entity_poly.type
_entity_poly.pdbx_seq_one_letter_code
_entity_poly.pdbx_strand_id
1 'polypeptide(L)'
;AGRYVRAIVTPRAATGILNGGNYFGAWVLISPSTVPYGSALSVSGTVAQGSLLTGNYTFNGGSGIENAGGSTYIWQSATSNLGTGIQTIALPLGESSHSTTIKPLSTEINKYIRFGVLAKDNASMQATNYVYSAWVGPVTLSAEAAPIATNVSYSPLPGTNVVLVGAYNYTDVNSDPEGTSLFQWYVADDASGTNQTVIAGANASTFTVTSAQIGKYVGFGVT
;
A
#
# COMPACT_ATOMS: atom_id res chain seq x y z
N ALA A 1 -21.15 4.70 -39.06
CA ALA A 1 -21.46 3.36 -39.54
C ALA A 1 -20.15 2.55 -39.53
N GLY A 2 -20.15 1.39 -38.91
CA GLY A 2 -18.99 0.51 -38.87
C GLY A 2 -18.54 0.10 -40.26
N ARG A 3 -17.23 -0.04 -40.42
CA ARG A 3 -16.64 -0.57 -41.66
C ARG A 3 -16.31 -2.06 -41.43
N TYR A 4 -16.29 -2.82 -42.54
CA TYR A 4 -15.88 -4.20 -42.53
C TYR A 4 -14.53 -4.38 -43.23
N VAL A 5 -13.69 -5.27 -42.73
CA VAL A 5 -12.44 -5.69 -43.36
C VAL A 5 -12.48 -7.18 -43.67
N ARG A 6 -11.78 -7.61 -44.72
CA ARG A 6 -11.51 -9.03 -45.03
C ARG A 6 -10.10 -9.19 -45.57
N ALA A 7 -9.55 -10.36 -45.39
CA ALA A 7 -8.29 -10.73 -46.03
C ALA A 7 -8.57 -11.24 -47.47
N ILE A 8 -7.64 -10.94 -48.38
CA ILE A 8 -7.60 -11.49 -49.74
C ILE A 8 -6.24 -12.18 -49.90
N VAL A 9 -6.26 -13.41 -50.34
CA VAL A 9 -5.06 -14.18 -50.62
C VAL A 9 -5.10 -14.59 -52.08
N THR A 10 -4.03 -14.29 -52.83
CA THR A 10 -3.78 -14.78 -54.18
C THR A 10 -2.60 -15.72 -54.11
N PRO A 11 -2.80 -17.05 -54.09
CA PRO A 11 -1.68 -17.99 -54.04
C PRO A 11 -0.85 -17.93 -55.32
N ARG A 12 0.45 -18.08 -55.18
CA ARG A 12 1.39 -18.14 -56.30
C ARG A 12 2.17 -19.44 -56.26
N ALA A 13 2.25 -20.10 -57.41
CA ALA A 13 3.16 -21.23 -57.57
C ALA A 13 4.54 -20.76 -57.93
N ALA A 14 5.57 -21.51 -57.60
CA ALA A 14 6.97 -21.22 -57.97
C ALA A 14 7.23 -21.53 -59.46
N THR A 15 6.49 -22.47 -60.03
CA THR A 15 6.61 -22.88 -61.44
C THR A 15 5.23 -23.16 -62.01
N GLY A 16 5.06 -23.17 -63.31
CA GLY A 16 3.78 -23.44 -64.01
C GLY A 16 2.89 -22.21 -64.09
N ILE A 17 1.58 -22.35 -63.86
CA ILE A 17 0.64 -21.23 -63.79
C ILE A 17 0.90 -20.50 -62.47
N LEU A 18 1.49 -19.32 -62.56
CA LEU A 18 2.09 -18.62 -61.43
C LEU A 18 1.08 -17.91 -60.49
N ASN A 19 -0.15 -17.61 -60.97
CA ASN A 19 -1.17 -16.93 -60.18
C ASN A 19 -2.41 -17.76 -60.03
N GLY A 20 -2.84 -18.02 -58.84
CA GLY A 20 -4.18 -18.57 -58.55
C GLY A 20 -5.23 -17.49 -58.56
N GLY A 21 -6.50 -17.87 -58.39
CA GLY A 21 -7.61 -16.95 -58.15
C GLY A 21 -7.51 -16.31 -56.77
N ASN A 22 -8.20 -15.19 -56.59
CA ASN A 22 -8.33 -14.54 -55.29
C ASN A 22 -9.26 -15.36 -54.36
N TYR A 23 -8.78 -15.65 -53.18
CA TYR A 23 -9.57 -16.24 -52.10
C TYR A 23 -9.83 -15.18 -51.03
N PHE A 24 -11.07 -15.14 -50.57
CA PHE A 24 -11.56 -14.10 -49.67
C PHE A 24 -11.85 -14.68 -48.30
N GLY A 25 -11.35 -14.08 -47.25
CA GLY A 25 -11.79 -14.38 -45.90
C GLY A 25 -13.19 -13.81 -45.61
N ALA A 26 -13.77 -14.18 -44.49
CA ALA A 26 -15.02 -13.58 -44.03
C ALA A 26 -14.86 -12.09 -43.79
N TRP A 27 -15.94 -11.34 -43.96
CA TRP A 27 -16.00 -9.95 -43.57
C TRP A 27 -16.07 -9.82 -42.04
N VAL A 28 -15.20 -9.03 -41.44
CA VAL A 28 -15.18 -8.72 -40.01
C VAL A 28 -15.58 -7.25 -39.84
N LEU A 29 -16.56 -6.99 -39.01
CA LEU A 29 -16.98 -5.62 -38.65
C LEU A 29 -15.89 -4.95 -37.83
N ILE A 30 -15.43 -3.79 -38.25
CA ILE A 30 -14.64 -2.90 -37.44
C ILE A 30 -15.61 -2.15 -36.52
N SER A 31 -15.71 -2.58 -35.29
CA SER A 31 -16.42 -1.84 -34.25
C SER A 31 -15.54 -0.69 -33.76
N PRO A 32 -16.10 0.49 -33.46
CA PRO A 32 -15.32 1.52 -32.78
C PRO A 32 -14.86 0.97 -31.42
N SER A 33 -13.58 1.15 -31.12
CA SER A 33 -13.09 0.87 -29.76
C SER A 33 -13.71 1.88 -28.82
N THR A 34 -14.40 1.40 -27.79
CA THR A 34 -14.92 2.28 -26.72
C THR A 34 -13.82 2.59 -25.74
N VAL A 35 -13.75 3.85 -25.27
CA VAL A 35 -12.79 4.24 -24.22
C VAL A 35 -13.04 3.41 -22.97
N PRO A 36 -12.01 2.82 -22.33
CA PRO A 36 -12.21 2.06 -21.10
C PRO A 36 -12.69 2.97 -19.97
N TYR A 37 -13.46 2.41 -19.04
CA TYR A 37 -13.94 3.11 -17.85
C TYR A 37 -14.22 2.16 -16.70
N GLY A 38 -14.18 2.69 -15.49
CA GLY A 38 -14.65 1.98 -14.30
C GLY A 38 -16.13 2.20 -14.06
N SER A 39 -16.85 1.19 -13.58
CA SER A 39 -18.25 1.28 -13.13
C SER A 39 -18.41 0.59 -11.79
N ALA A 40 -19.57 0.75 -11.14
CA ALA A 40 -19.88 0.16 -9.84
C ALA A 40 -18.80 0.43 -8.76
N LEU A 41 -18.23 1.65 -8.77
CA LEU A 41 -17.19 2.02 -7.82
C LEU A 41 -17.75 2.06 -6.40
N SER A 42 -17.01 1.45 -5.48
CA SER A 42 -17.34 1.45 -4.05
C SER A 42 -16.08 1.45 -3.20
N VAL A 43 -16.23 1.81 -1.93
CA VAL A 43 -15.21 1.67 -0.89
C VAL A 43 -15.73 0.66 0.13
N SER A 44 -14.91 -0.32 0.48
CA SER A 44 -15.18 -1.32 1.51
C SER A 44 -14.13 -1.25 2.62
N GLY A 45 -14.50 -1.71 3.81
CA GLY A 45 -13.70 -1.63 5.02
C GLY A 45 -14.35 -0.73 6.07
N THR A 46 -13.78 -0.71 7.28
CA THR A 46 -14.19 0.19 8.36
C THR A 46 -13.63 1.58 8.13
N VAL A 47 -14.50 2.61 8.04
CA VAL A 47 -14.05 3.98 7.76
C VAL A 47 -13.55 4.63 9.04
N ALA A 48 -12.38 4.20 9.48
CA ALA A 48 -11.70 4.70 10.69
C ALA A 48 -10.19 4.90 10.41
N GLN A 49 -9.56 5.74 11.21
CA GLN A 49 -8.11 5.95 11.19
C GLN A 49 -7.38 4.61 11.28
N GLY A 50 -6.32 4.42 10.50
CA GLY A 50 -5.48 3.21 10.50
C GLY A 50 -6.13 1.95 9.92
N SER A 51 -7.46 1.93 9.71
CA SER A 51 -8.18 0.79 9.14
C SER A 51 -7.97 0.70 7.63
N LEU A 52 -7.82 -0.53 7.12
CA LEU A 52 -7.65 -0.74 5.68
C LEU A 52 -8.96 -0.52 4.95
N LEU A 53 -8.97 0.43 4.02
CA LEU A 53 -10.02 0.63 3.04
C LEU A 53 -9.61 0.07 1.70
N THR A 54 -10.56 -0.52 0.98
CA THR A 54 -10.35 -1.05 -0.38
C THR A 54 -11.32 -0.39 -1.35
N GLY A 55 -10.78 0.18 -2.42
CA GLY A 55 -11.54 0.66 -3.57
C GLY A 55 -11.86 -0.49 -4.51
N ASN A 56 -13.12 -0.64 -4.87
CA ASN A 56 -13.60 -1.68 -5.78
C ASN A 56 -14.26 -1.03 -6.99
N TYR A 57 -14.15 -1.68 -8.14
CA TYR A 57 -14.82 -1.25 -9.38
C TYR A 57 -14.93 -2.41 -10.36
N THR A 58 -15.73 -2.22 -11.40
CA THR A 58 -15.81 -3.11 -12.56
C THR A 58 -15.21 -2.40 -13.77
N PHE A 59 -14.23 -3.01 -14.41
CA PHE A 59 -13.65 -2.53 -15.65
C PHE A 59 -14.59 -2.77 -16.83
N ASN A 60 -14.71 -1.80 -17.74
CA ASN A 60 -15.57 -1.88 -18.93
C ASN A 60 -14.92 -1.20 -20.15
N GLY A 61 -15.34 -1.59 -21.33
CA GLY A 61 -14.94 -0.94 -22.57
C GLY A 61 -13.55 -1.35 -23.06
N GLY A 62 -12.98 -0.54 -23.93
CA GLY A 62 -11.67 -0.75 -24.51
C GLY A 62 -11.58 -2.07 -25.28
N SER A 63 -10.48 -2.79 -25.10
CA SER A 63 -10.25 -4.13 -25.62
C SER A 63 -11.00 -5.22 -24.83
N GLY A 64 -11.74 -4.87 -23.77
CA GLY A 64 -12.39 -5.80 -22.85
C GLY A 64 -11.45 -6.40 -21.80
N ILE A 65 -10.15 -6.15 -21.92
CA ILE A 65 -9.11 -6.63 -20.98
C ILE A 65 -8.44 -5.42 -20.36
N GLU A 66 -8.46 -5.35 -19.04
CA GLU A 66 -7.78 -4.31 -18.30
C GLU A 66 -6.27 -4.50 -18.30
N ASN A 67 -5.54 -3.40 -18.42
CA ASN A 67 -4.14 -3.33 -18.05
C ASN A 67 -4.04 -2.93 -16.58
N ALA A 68 -4.10 -3.89 -15.67
CA ALA A 68 -4.10 -3.64 -14.24
C ALA A 68 -2.86 -2.85 -13.75
N GLY A 69 -1.70 -3.06 -14.39
CA GLY A 69 -0.49 -2.28 -14.11
C GLY A 69 -0.45 -0.89 -14.77
N GLY A 70 -1.43 -0.57 -15.61
CA GLY A 70 -1.54 0.72 -16.32
C GLY A 70 -2.72 1.58 -15.88
N SER A 71 -3.76 0.99 -15.28
CA SER A 71 -4.83 1.75 -14.62
C SER A 71 -4.27 2.47 -13.40
N THR A 72 -4.71 3.71 -13.17
CA THR A 72 -4.25 4.50 -12.02
C THR A 72 -5.42 4.81 -11.10
N TYR A 73 -5.12 4.86 -9.81
CA TYR A 73 -6.10 5.07 -8.76
C TYR A 73 -5.79 6.33 -7.97
N ILE A 74 -6.84 6.93 -7.41
CA ILE A 74 -6.73 8.11 -6.58
C ILE A 74 -7.65 7.99 -5.39
N TRP A 75 -7.16 8.42 -4.24
CA TRP A 75 -7.97 8.57 -3.06
C TRP A 75 -8.12 10.05 -2.73
N GLN A 76 -9.32 10.45 -2.39
CA GLN A 76 -9.63 11.85 -2.06
C GLN A 76 -10.37 11.94 -0.74
N SER A 77 -10.10 13.02 0.00
CA SER A 77 -10.88 13.41 1.18
C SER A 77 -11.65 14.70 0.94
N ALA A 78 -12.75 14.90 1.65
CA ALA A 78 -13.57 16.10 1.63
C ALA A 78 -14.14 16.39 3.02
N THR A 79 -14.48 17.64 3.30
CA THR A 79 -15.09 18.03 4.59
C THR A 79 -16.59 17.72 4.69
N SER A 80 -17.21 17.31 3.59
CA SER A 80 -18.62 16.90 3.55
C SER A 80 -18.83 15.74 2.58
N ASN A 81 -19.94 15.02 2.72
CA ASN A 81 -20.39 13.99 1.80
C ASN A 81 -20.87 14.54 0.42
N LEU A 82 -20.91 15.85 0.28
CA LEU A 82 -21.18 16.54 -1.01
C LEU A 82 -19.89 16.94 -1.72
N GLY A 83 -18.71 16.64 -1.15
CA GLY A 83 -17.43 16.92 -1.76
C GLY A 83 -16.97 18.38 -1.60
N THR A 84 -17.21 18.99 -0.46
CA THR A 84 -16.66 20.32 -0.15
C THR A 84 -15.19 20.20 0.26
N GLY A 85 -14.32 21.07 -0.25
CA GLY A 85 -12.91 21.12 0.15
C GLY A 85 -12.13 19.85 -0.23
N ILE A 86 -12.32 19.35 -1.45
CA ILE A 86 -11.67 18.12 -1.94
C ILE A 86 -10.15 18.26 -1.92
N GLN A 87 -9.49 17.28 -1.31
CA GLN A 87 -8.04 17.12 -1.28
C GLN A 87 -7.68 15.71 -1.78
N THR A 88 -6.58 15.59 -2.52
CA THR A 88 -6.00 14.29 -2.82
C THR A 88 -5.23 13.80 -1.60
N ILE A 89 -5.52 12.58 -1.16
CA ILE A 89 -4.78 11.95 -0.07
C ILE A 89 -3.44 11.46 -0.64
N ALA A 90 -2.35 11.95 -0.06
CA ALA A 90 -1.02 11.48 -0.42
C ALA A 90 -0.86 10.02 0.01
N LEU A 91 -0.41 9.17 -0.90
CA LEU A 91 -0.06 7.79 -0.57
C LEU A 91 1.24 7.77 0.25
N PRO A 92 1.38 6.83 1.20
CA PRO A 92 2.62 6.66 1.95
C PRO A 92 3.83 6.46 1.03
N LEU A 93 5.02 6.83 1.51
CA LEU A 93 6.28 6.64 0.78
C LEU A 93 6.45 5.15 0.41
N GLY A 94 6.59 4.87 -0.88
CA GLY A 94 6.73 3.52 -1.43
C GLY A 94 5.44 2.92 -1.98
N GLU A 95 4.28 3.54 -1.77
CA GLU A 95 3.03 3.17 -2.43
C GLU A 95 2.91 3.85 -3.79
N SER A 96 2.40 3.13 -4.77
CA SER A 96 2.23 3.63 -6.15
C SER A 96 0.81 4.10 -6.40
N SER A 97 0.62 4.95 -7.44
CA SER A 97 -0.70 5.31 -7.98
C SER A 97 -1.52 4.11 -8.49
N HIS A 98 -1.02 2.89 -8.31
CA HIS A 98 -1.66 1.63 -8.65
C HIS A 98 -2.20 0.87 -7.43
N SER A 99 -2.23 1.50 -6.23
CA SER A 99 -2.82 0.90 -5.03
C SER A 99 -4.34 1.15 -4.97
N THR A 100 -5.11 0.08 -4.89
CA THR A 100 -6.55 0.14 -4.63
C THR A 100 -6.89 0.23 -3.14
N THR A 101 -5.88 0.24 -2.28
CA THR A 101 -6.07 0.29 -0.81
C THR A 101 -5.45 1.53 -0.20
N ILE A 102 -6.00 1.96 0.94
CA ILE A 102 -5.46 3.06 1.76
C ILE A 102 -5.79 2.82 3.24
N LYS A 103 -4.96 3.37 4.11
CA LYS A 103 -5.26 3.52 5.54
C LYS A 103 -5.39 5.02 5.85
N PRO A 104 -6.58 5.52 6.24
CA PRO A 104 -6.74 6.93 6.61
C PRO A 104 -5.83 7.29 7.79
N LEU A 105 -5.15 8.43 7.69
CA LEU A 105 -4.31 8.97 8.76
C LEU A 105 -5.12 9.90 9.68
N SER A 106 -4.49 10.42 10.71
CA SER A 106 -5.10 11.40 11.64
C SER A 106 -5.60 12.67 10.93
N THR A 107 -4.99 13.04 9.80
CA THR A 107 -5.39 14.20 8.99
C THR A 107 -6.73 14.03 8.29
N GLU A 108 -7.23 12.80 8.14
CA GLU A 108 -8.52 12.47 7.52
C GLU A 108 -9.65 12.30 8.52
N ILE A 109 -9.40 12.33 9.83
CA ILE A 109 -10.46 12.25 10.85
C ILE A 109 -11.51 13.35 10.62
N ASN A 110 -12.78 12.98 10.76
CA ASN A 110 -13.97 13.80 10.48
C ASN A 110 -14.16 14.20 9.00
N LYS A 111 -13.34 13.65 8.07
CA LYS A 111 -13.53 13.84 6.64
C LYS A 111 -14.20 12.63 6.00
N TYR A 112 -14.76 12.85 4.83
CA TYR A 112 -15.29 11.82 3.94
C TYR A 112 -14.22 11.41 2.92
N ILE A 113 -14.21 10.15 2.55
CA ILE A 113 -13.22 9.59 1.60
C ILE A 113 -13.94 9.01 0.40
N ARG A 114 -13.32 9.09 -0.78
CA ARG A 114 -13.75 8.38 -1.98
C ARG A 114 -12.56 7.81 -2.74
N PHE A 115 -12.85 6.78 -3.51
CA PHE A 115 -11.94 6.10 -4.42
C PHE A 115 -12.23 6.53 -5.86
N GLY A 116 -11.19 6.71 -6.67
CA GLY A 116 -11.29 7.01 -8.09
C GLY A 116 -10.39 6.14 -8.94
N VAL A 117 -10.84 5.80 -10.15
CA VAL A 117 -10.09 5.02 -11.13
C VAL A 117 -10.00 5.75 -12.47
N LEU A 118 -8.83 5.78 -13.04
CA LEU A 118 -8.55 6.14 -14.42
C LEU A 118 -8.15 4.86 -15.16
N ALA A 119 -9.13 4.24 -15.80
CA ALA A 119 -8.98 2.91 -16.39
C ALA A 119 -8.11 2.92 -17.65
N LYS A 120 -7.29 1.90 -17.83
CA LYS A 120 -6.47 1.67 -19.02
C LYS A 120 -6.63 0.23 -19.49
N ASP A 121 -6.80 0.03 -20.79
CA ASP A 121 -6.91 -1.30 -21.38
C ASP A 121 -5.55 -1.87 -21.81
N ASN A 122 -5.55 -3.15 -22.15
CA ASN A 122 -4.34 -3.86 -22.59
C ASN A 122 -3.87 -3.42 -24.00
N ALA A 123 -4.70 -2.71 -24.78
CA ALA A 123 -4.32 -2.09 -26.03
C ALA A 123 -3.75 -0.66 -25.85
N SER A 124 -3.45 -0.27 -24.61
CA SER A 124 -2.93 1.05 -24.21
C SER A 124 -3.90 2.23 -24.37
N MET A 125 -5.19 1.95 -24.59
CA MET A 125 -6.21 3.00 -24.53
C MET A 125 -6.53 3.31 -23.07
N GLN A 126 -6.60 4.60 -22.73
CA GLN A 126 -6.84 5.09 -21.38
C GLN A 126 -8.07 6.00 -21.32
N ALA A 127 -8.81 5.93 -20.22
CA ALA A 127 -9.86 6.89 -19.90
C ALA A 127 -9.30 8.32 -19.87
N THR A 128 -10.14 9.30 -20.22
CA THR A 128 -9.75 10.72 -20.17
C THR A 128 -9.92 11.34 -18.80
N ASN A 129 -10.79 10.77 -17.97
CA ASN A 129 -11.13 11.28 -16.64
C ASN A 129 -11.25 10.16 -15.63
N TYR A 130 -10.98 10.47 -14.36
CA TYR A 130 -11.30 9.60 -13.25
C TYR A 130 -12.81 9.46 -13.08
N VAL A 131 -13.24 8.23 -12.79
CA VAL A 131 -14.58 7.93 -12.28
C VAL A 131 -14.45 7.67 -10.78
N TYR A 132 -15.42 8.16 -10.00
CA TYR A 132 -15.32 8.12 -8.54
C TYR A 132 -16.46 7.31 -7.90
N SER A 133 -16.18 6.69 -6.77
CA SER A 133 -17.18 6.14 -5.87
C SER A 133 -18.01 7.26 -5.20
N ALA A 134 -19.11 6.87 -4.55
CA ALA A 134 -19.71 7.74 -3.53
C ALA A 134 -18.72 8.05 -2.41
N TRP A 135 -18.95 9.16 -1.70
CA TRP A 135 -18.23 9.49 -0.48
C TRP A 135 -18.63 8.55 0.65
N VAL A 136 -17.68 8.02 1.42
CA VAL A 136 -17.89 7.24 2.63
C VAL A 136 -17.32 7.99 3.84
N GLY A 137 -17.91 7.83 4.99
CA GLY A 137 -17.46 8.49 6.22
C GLY A 137 -18.58 9.16 6.99
N PRO A 138 -18.25 10.05 7.94
CA PRO A 138 -16.89 10.56 8.20
C PRO A 138 -15.95 9.48 8.73
N VAL A 139 -14.63 9.66 8.50
CA VAL A 139 -13.58 8.85 9.12
C VAL A 139 -13.65 9.04 10.63
N THR A 140 -13.85 7.96 11.35
CA THR A 140 -13.86 7.99 12.81
C THR A 140 -12.46 7.83 13.39
N LEU A 141 -12.24 8.31 14.60
CA LEU A 141 -11.09 7.94 15.38
C LEU A 141 -11.18 6.42 15.63
N SER A 142 -10.12 5.66 15.38
CA SER A 142 -10.08 4.28 15.85
C SER A 142 -9.96 4.26 17.39
N ALA A 143 -10.39 3.16 18.03
CA ALA A 143 -10.11 2.99 19.44
C ALA A 143 -8.59 3.03 19.66
N GLU A 144 -8.13 3.89 20.57
CA GLU A 144 -6.73 3.98 20.94
C GLU A 144 -6.23 2.61 21.44
N ALA A 145 -5.16 2.12 20.87
CA ALA A 145 -4.45 0.95 21.35
C ALA A 145 -3.04 1.35 21.73
N ALA A 146 -2.53 0.83 22.82
CA ALA A 146 -1.16 1.10 23.22
C ALA A 146 -0.19 0.54 22.15
N PRO A 147 0.87 1.28 21.81
CA PRO A 147 1.91 0.80 20.91
C PRO A 147 2.63 -0.42 21.49
N ILE A 148 3.25 -1.20 20.62
CA ILE A 148 3.97 -2.42 20.99
C ILE A 148 5.41 -2.34 20.50
N ALA A 149 6.36 -2.62 21.39
CA ALA A 149 7.74 -2.87 21.03
C ALA A 149 7.98 -4.37 20.81
N THR A 150 8.56 -4.73 19.68
CA THR A 150 8.92 -6.12 19.32
C THR A 150 10.39 -6.21 18.95
N ASN A 151 10.94 -7.44 18.91
CA ASN A 151 12.35 -7.69 18.58
C ASN A 151 13.33 -6.87 19.44
N VAL A 152 12.97 -6.66 20.71
CA VAL A 152 13.84 -5.93 21.65
C VAL A 152 15.14 -6.70 21.81
N SER A 153 16.25 -6.04 21.52
CA SER A 153 17.58 -6.65 21.47
C SER A 153 18.66 -5.62 21.74
N TYR A 154 19.90 -6.05 21.81
CA TYR A 154 21.06 -5.16 21.84
C TYR A 154 22.26 -5.82 21.14
N SER A 155 23.20 -4.97 20.72
CA SER A 155 24.47 -5.38 20.13
C SER A 155 25.56 -4.36 20.49
N PRO A 156 26.85 -4.75 20.44
CA PRO A 156 27.42 -6.09 20.30
C PRO A 156 27.20 -6.98 21.55
N LEU A 157 27.82 -8.14 21.62
CA LEU A 157 27.83 -8.96 22.83
C LEU A 157 28.47 -8.24 24.01
N PRO A 158 27.93 -8.38 25.24
CA PRO A 158 28.42 -7.65 26.39
C PRO A 158 29.85 -8.09 26.78
N GLY A 159 30.67 -7.13 27.10
CA GLY A 159 32.03 -7.28 27.60
C GLY A 159 32.45 -6.00 28.35
N THR A 160 33.41 -6.09 29.25
CA THR A 160 33.88 -4.90 30.02
C THR A 160 34.34 -3.79 29.07
N ASN A 161 33.88 -2.57 29.30
CA ASN A 161 34.11 -1.37 28.48
C ASN A 161 33.49 -1.43 27.05
N VAL A 162 32.64 -2.42 26.77
CA VAL A 162 31.89 -2.46 25.52
C VAL A 162 30.65 -1.56 25.66
N VAL A 163 30.39 -0.74 24.64
CA VAL A 163 29.16 0.03 24.50
C VAL A 163 28.12 -0.85 23.81
N LEU A 164 27.04 -1.14 24.50
CA LEU A 164 25.88 -1.81 23.96
C LEU A 164 24.89 -0.80 23.38
N VAL A 165 24.26 -1.13 22.26
CA VAL A 165 23.23 -0.33 21.62
C VAL A 165 21.94 -1.15 21.60
N GLY A 166 20.90 -0.65 22.25
CA GLY A 166 19.57 -1.25 22.25
C GLY A 166 18.86 -1.01 20.92
N ALA A 167 18.09 -1.97 20.48
CA ALA A 167 17.29 -1.94 19.28
C ALA A 167 15.93 -2.60 19.51
N TYR A 168 14.90 -2.14 18.81
CA TYR A 168 13.55 -2.71 18.83
C TYR A 168 12.79 -2.26 17.58
N ASN A 169 11.64 -2.89 17.33
CA ASN A 169 10.71 -2.46 16.32
C ASN A 169 9.48 -1.87 17.01
N TYR A 170 9.16 -0.62 16.69
CA TYR A 170 7.93 0.03 17.10
C TYR A 170 6.80 -0.38 16.16
N THR A 171 5.63 -0.70 16.71
CA THR A 171 4.39 -0.91 15.95
C THR A 171 3.21 -0.32 16.70
N ASP A 172 2.36 0.38 15.99
CA ASP A 172 1.10 0.89 16.48
C ASP A 172 -0.04 0.48 15.54
N VAL A 173 -1.12 -0.07 16.09
CA VAL A 173 -2.27 -0.56 15.30
C VAL A 173 -3.04 0.58 14.63
N ASN A 174 -3.00 1.76 15.23
CA ASN A 174 -3.62 2.99 14.76
C ASN A 174 -2.75 3.72 13.73
N SER A 175 -1.51 3.23 13.55
CA SER A 175 -0.49 3.87 12.71
C SER A 175 -0.05 5.24 13.22
N ASP A 176 -0.10 5.44 14.54
CA ASP A 176 0.45 6.62 15.17
C ASP A 176 1.98 6.59 15.11
N PRO A 177 2.63 7.74 14.87
CA PRO A 177 4.08 7.80 14.85
C PRO A 177 4.65 7.58 16.25
N GLU A 178 5.83 6.96 16.30
CA GLU A 178 6.54 6.80 17.56
C GLU A 178 6.82 8.15 18.23
N GLY A 179 6.53 8.23 19.53
CA GLY A 179 6.85 9.36 20.39
C GLY A 179 8.24 9.20 21.05
N THR A 180 8.38 9.73 22.24
CA THR A 180 9.62 9.58 23.03
C THR A 180 9.53 8.30 23.85
N SER A 181 10.15 7.22 23.36
CA SER A 181 10.27 5.97 24.10
C SER A 181 11.26 6.10 25.26
N LEU A 182 10.97 5.40 26.36
CA LEU A 182 11.85 5.34 27.52
C LEU A 182 12.64 4.02 27.50
N PHE A 183 13.89 4.08 27.94
CA PHE A 183 14.79 2.96 27.94
C PHE A 183 15.26 2.64 29.37
N GLN A 184 15.56 1.37 29.62
CA GLN A 184 16.16 0.94 30.86
C GLN A 184 17.03 -0.29 30.63
N TRP A 185 18.23 -0.27 31.20
CA TRP A 185 19.12 -1.43 31.24
C TRP A 185 19.01 -2.15 32.58
N TYR A 186 19.16 -3.46 32.54
CA TYR A 186 18.98 -4.37 33.67
C TYR A 186 20.18 -5.30 33.81
N VAL A 187 20.36 -5.85 35.03
CA VAL A 187 21.20 -6.99 35.26
C VAL A 187 20.39 -8.13 35.93
N ALA A 188 20.79 -9.36 35.64
CA ALA A 188 20.19 -10.57 36.19
C ALA A 188 21.26 -11.61 36.48
N ASP A 189 20.92 -12.63 37.27
CA ASP A 189 21.86 -13.73 37.64
C ASP A 189 22.01 -14.73 36.51
N ASP A 190 20.99 -14.89 35.66
CA ASP A 190 20.98 -15.84 34.56
C ASP A 190 20.20 -15.27 33.33
N ALA A 191 20.21 -16.05 32.26
CA ALA A 191 19.54 -15.68 30.99
C ALA A 191 18.00 -15.68 31.11
N SER A 192 17.43 -16.26 32.16
CA SER A 192 15.98 -16.24 32.43
C SER A 192 15.53 -14.98 33.15
N GLY A 193 16.47 -14.12 33.56
CA GLY A 193 16.17 -12.88 34.28
C GLY A 193 16.01 -13.08 35.80
N THR A 194 16.54 -14.16 36.38
CA THR A 194 16.49 -14.41 37.84
C THR A 194 17.14 -13.23 38.57
N ASN A 195 16.47 -12.73 39.63
CA ASN A 195 16.89 -11.57 40.44
C ASN A 195 17.18 -10.32 39.58
N GLN A 196 16.38 -10.09 38.51
CA GLN A 196 16.53 -8.91 37.65
C GLN A 196 16.42 -7.63 38.48
N THR A 197 17.37 -6.72 38.26
CA THR A 197 17.38 -5.38 38.87
C THR A 197 17.76 -4.32 37.84
N VAL A 198 17.26 -3.10 38.00
CA VAL A 198 17.61 -1.97 37.15
C VAL A 198 19.07 -1.55 37.37
N ILE A 199 19.77 -1.18 36.32
CA ILE A 199 21.04 -0.48 36.43
C ILE A 199 20.71 1.00 36.60
N ALA A 200 20.98 1.55 37.79
CA ALA A 200 20.64 2.93 38.12
C ALA A 200 21.29 3.92 37.14
N GLY A 201 20.48 4.83 36.58
CA GLY A 201 20.92 5.83 35.62
C GLY A 201 21.19 5.33 34.20
N ALA A 202 21.02 4.03 33.91
CA ALA A 202 21.18 3.47 32.56
C ALA A 202 19.85 3.52 31.80
N ASN A 203 19.42 4.73 31.44
CA ASN A 203 18.12 5.02 30.80
C ASN A 203 18.27 5.60 29.37
N ALA A 204 19.42 5.44 28.75
CA ALA A 204 19.64 5.77 27.35
C ALA A 204 19.53 4.51 26.47
N SER A 205 19.36 4.70 25.15
CA SER A 205 19.41 3.62 24.17
C SER A 205 20.79 2.91 24.11
N THR A 206 21.83 3.48 24.74
CA THR A 206 23.17 2.91 24.82
C THR A 206 23.56 2.71 26.29
N PHE A 207 24.39 1.67 26.54
CA PHE A 207 24.94 1.39 27.86
C PHE A 207 26.37 0.88 27.75
N THR A 208 27.29 1.45 28.54
CA THR A 208 28.67 0.95 28.65
C THR A 208 28.79 -0.02 29.80
N VAL A 209 29.13 -1.27 29.50
CA VAL A 209 29.34 -2.33 30.49
C VAL A 209 30.57 -2.00 31.32
N THR A 210 30.45 -2.05 32.63
CA THR A 210 31.55 -1.81 33.57
C THR A 210 31.92 -3.10 34.29
N SER A 211 32.93 -3.07 35.16
CA SER A 211 33.30 -4.21 36.02
C SER A 211 32.18 -4.63 36.98
N ALA A 212 31.21 -3.75 37.28
CA ALA A 212 30.08 -4.06 38.16
C ALA A 212 29.12 -5.10 37.57
N GLN A 213 29.13 -5.31 36.26
CA GLN A 213 28.29 -6.31 35.57
C GLN A 213 29.01 -7.65 35.32
N ILE A 214 30.27 -7.80 35.74
CA ILE A 214 31.00 -9.05 35.54
C ILE A 214 30.26 -10.20 36.26
N GLY A 215 30.06 -11.33 35.58
CA GLY A 215 29.33 -12.47 36.08
C GLY A 215 27.81 -12.34 36.12
N LYS A 216 27.26 -11.30 35.52
CA LYS A 216 25.82 -11.05 35.36
C LYS A 216 25.42 -11.04 33.89
N TYR A 217 24.15 -11.25 33.65
CA TYR A 217 23.49 -11.06 32.38
C TYR A 217 22.96 -9.63 32.28
N VAL A 218 23.08 -9.03 31.10
CA VAL A 218 22.58 -7.66 30.83
C VAL A 218 21.32 -7.76 29.98
N GLY A 219 20.32 -6.93 30.27
CA GLY A 219 19.07 -6.84 29.52
C GLY A 219 18.77 -5.40 29.14
N PHE A 220 18.07 -5.21 28.01
CA PHE A 220 17.57 -3.95 27.54
C PHE A 220 16.05 -3.97 27.49
N GLY A 221 15.41 -2.92 27.96
CA GLY A 221 13.99 -2.71 27.95
C GLY A 221 13.61 -1.36 27.35
N VAL A 222 12.44 -1.31 26.74
CA VAL A 222 11.81 -0.09 26.18
C VAL A 222 10.37 -0.02 26.63
N THR A 223 9.90 1.18 26.93
CA THR A 223 8.51 1.49 27.33
C THR A 223 8.02 2.71 26.58
#